data_2bd57d59b92d699871077d76b4bcf083
#
_entry.id   2bd57d59b92d699871077d76b4bcf083
#
_cell.length_a   1.000
_cell.length_b   1.000
_cell.length_c   1.000
_cell.angle_alpha   90.00
_cell.angle_beta   90.00
_cell.angle_gamma   90.00
#
_symmetry.space_group_name_H-M   'P 1'
#
loop_
_entity.id
_entity.type
_entity.pdbx_description
1 polymer ?
#
loop_
_entity_poly.entity_id
_entity_poly.type
_entity_poly.pdbx_seq_one_letter_code
_entity_poly.pdbx_strand_id
1 'polypeptide(L)'
;VLFVGNPGPPETRRRLTIITEGGTRTATGMWHAEELKHASCQGAVERHSWPEGDKPGLLLYSGPGVEAARAQGTLRGSYDEGKTWPWKQTYYEGGSGYSDVCVLPGGRVAVLFEQDGKSNLGFTVLPAPPPQPPGAK
;
A
#
# COMPACT_ATOMS: atom_id res chain seq x y z
N VAL A 1 11.31 -3.89 1.81
CA VAL A 1 10.06 -4.31 2.44
C VAL A 1 9.39 -5.36 1.57
N LEU A 2 9.00 -6.47 2.15
CA LEU A 2 8.27 -7.53 1.50
C LEU A 2 6.89 -7.66 2.17
N PHE A 3 5.83 -7.65 1.38
CA PHE A 3 4.49 -7.91 1.85
C PHE A 3 4.08 -9.34 1.57
N VAL A 4 3.74 -10.07 2.61
CA VAL A 4 3.19 -11.42 2.53
C VAL A 4 1.69 -11.35 2.78
N GLY A 5 0.90 -12.02 1.96
CA GLY A 5 -0.54 -12.13 2.19
C GLY A 5 -0.83 -12.77 3.54
N ASN A 6 -1.85 -12.31 4.24
CA ASN A 6 -2.24 -12.91 5.50
C ASN A 6 -3.15 -14.13 5.26
N PRO A 7 -2.72 -15.35 5.59
CA PRO A 7 -3.53 -16.56 5.45
C PRO A 7 -4.52 -16.77 6.63
N GLY A 8 -4.57 -15.85 7.58
CA GLY A 8 -5.39 -15.97 8.78
C GLY A 8 -6.90 -15.87 8.53
N PRO A 9 -7.71 -16.23 9.53
CA PRO A 9 -9.16 -16.11 9.47
C PRO A 9 -9.59 -14.65 9.28
N PRO A 10 -10.85 -14.38 8.89
CA PRO A 10 -11.32 -13.04 8.54
C PRO A 10 -11.01 -11.95 9.56
N GLU A 11 -11.09 -12.28 10.84
CA GLU A 11 -10.83 -11.38 11.96
C GLU A 11 -9.36 -10.95 12.12
N THR A 12 -8.44 -11.64 11.47
CA THR A 12 -7.00 -11.35 11.54
C THR A 12 -6.40 -10.92 10.19
N ARG A 13 -7.26 -10.54 9.24
CA ARG A 13 -6.82 -10.16 7.88
C ARG A 13 -6.11 -8.81 7.88
N ARG A 14 -4.81 -8.85 8.15
CA ARG A 14 -3.90 -7.73 8.07
C ARG A 14 -2.72 -8.11 7.20
N ARG A 15 -2.04 -7.13 6.61
CA ARG A 15 -0.80 -7.42 5.91
C ARG A 15 0.29 -7.82 6.88
N LEU A 16 0.88 -8.96 6.62
CA LEU A 16 2.11 -9.39 7.27
C LEU A 16 3.27 -8.67 6.60
N THR A 17 4.03 -7.94 7.38
CA THR A 17 5.17 -7.16 6.89
C THR A 17 6.48 -7.77 7.36
N ILE A 18 7.46 -7.74 6.49
CA ILE A 18 8.83 -8.18 6.77
C ILE A 18 9.80 -7.27 6.02
N ILE A 19 10.87 -6.86 6.65
CA ILE A 19 11.95 -6.12 5.98
C ILE A 19 13.06 -7.10 5.63
N THR A 20 13.55 -7.01 4.39
CA THR A 20 14.66 -7.82 3.89
C THR A 20 15.85 -6.93 3.52
N GLU A 21 17.05 -7.47 3.65
CA GLU A 21 18.26 -6.86 3.12
C GLU A 21 18.58 -7.42 1.74
N GLY A 22 18.55 -6.57 0.71
CA GLY A 22 18.84 -6.95 -0.66
C GLY A 22 17.98 -8.11 -1.20
N GLY A 23 16.84 -8.40 -0.55
CA GLY A 23 15.99 -9.52 -0.92
C GLY A 23 16.53 -10.91 -0.54
N THR A 24 17.71 -10.99 0.09
CA THR A 24 18.41 -12.26 0.33
C THR A 24 18.20 -12.82 1.73
N ARG A 25 17.93 -11.99 2.70
CA ARG A 25 17.65 -12.39 4.07
C ARG A 25 16.65 -11.45 4.75
N THR A 26 15.98 -11.97 5.76
CA THR A 26 15.12 -11.17 6.64
C THR A 26 15.97 -10.29 7.54
N ALA A 27 15.76 -8.99 7.53
CA ALA A 27 16.42 -8.02 8.41
C ALA A 27 15.65 -7.80 9.72
N THR A 28 14.34 -8.08 9.73
CA THR A 28 13.47 -7.92 10.90
C THR A 28 12.57 -9.13 11.08
N GLY A 29 11.97 -9.26 12.27
CA GLY A 29 10.82 -10.15 12.45
C GLY A 29 9.62 -9.73 11.61
N MET A 30 8.65 -10.63 11.48
CA MET A 30 7.38 -10.35 10.84
C MET A 30 6.44 -9.65 11.81
N TRP A 31 5.64 -8.70 11.31
CA TRP A 31 4.58 -8.07 12.08
C TRP A 31 3.34 -7.81 11.22
N HIS A 32 2.20 -7.63 11.86
CA HIS A 32 0.96 -7.23 11.20
C HIS A 32 0.88 -5.71 11.10
N ALA A 33 0.70 -5.19 9.89
CA ALA A 33 0.42 -3.77 9.68
C ALA A 33 -1.06 -3.50 9.98
N GLU A 34 -1.34 -2.93 11.15
CA GLU A 34 -2.72 -2.73 11.65
C GLU A 34 -3.57 -1.84 10.73
N GLU A 35 -2.96 -0.84 10.10
CA GLU A 35 -3.65 0.06 9.18
C GLU A 35 -3.94 -0.57 7.81
N LEU A 36 -3.32 -1.71 7.51
CA LEU A 36 -3.51 -2.44 6.24
C LEU A 36 -4.52 -3.59 6.38
N LYS A 37 -5.55 -3.41 7.20
CA LYS A 37 -6.68 -4.34 7.25
C LYS A 37 -7.48 -4.25 5.96
N HIS A 38 -7.70 -5.39 5.33
CA HIS A 38 -8.47 -5.45 4.09
C HIS A 38 -8.98 -6.86 3.82
N ALA A 39 -9.93 -7.00 2.88
CA ALA A 39 -10.36 -8.30 2.36
C ALA A 39 -9.17 -9.10 1.82
N SER A 40 -9.29 -10.43 1.83
CA SER A 40 -8.27 -11.32 1.25
C SER A 40 -8.10 -11.03 -0.25
N CYS A 41 -7.04 -10.31 -0.59
CA CYS A 41 -6.78 -9.78 -1.91
C CYS A 41 -5.28 -9.52 -2.08
N GLN A 42 -4.77 -9.66 -3.29
CA GLN A 42 -3.41 -9.20 -3.60
C GLN A 42 -3.40 -7.68 -3.58
N GLY A 43 -2.32 -7.10 -3.09
CA GLY A 43 -2.01 -5.68 -3.16
C GLY A 43 -0.57 -5.49 -3.60
N ALA A 44 -0.21 -4.28 -3.96
CA ALA A 44 1.13 -3.94 -4.41
C ALA A 44 1.80 -2.95 -3.46
N VAL A 45 3.13 -2.99 -3.42
CA VAL A 45 3.96 -2.01 -2.72
C VAL A 45 5.00 -1.45 -3.66
N GLU A 46 5.21 -0.14 -3.59
CA GLU A 46 6.19 0.56 -4.42
C GLU A 46 6.96 1.59 -3.59
N ARG A 47 8.24 1.77 -3.91
CA ARG A 47 9.07 2.84 -3.35
C ARG A 47 8.83 4.13 -4.12
N HIS A 48 8.18 5.12 -3.49
CA HIS A 48 7.99 6.45 -4.09
C HIS A 48 9.25 7.30 -4.00
N SER A 49 9.88 7.35 -2.82
CA SER A 49 11.12 8.09 -2.60
C SER A 49 12.00 7.44 -1.54
N TRP A 50 13.31 7.63 -1.67
CA TRP A 50 14.29 7.25 -0.66
C TRP A 50 14.44 8.35 0.38
N PRO A 51 14.87 8.01 1.62
CA PRO A 51 15.25 9.03 2.60
C PRO A 51 16.38 9.91 2.05
N GLU A 52 16.30 11.23 2.30
CA GLU A 52 17.32 12.19 1.90
C GLU A 52 17.52 13.23 3.00
N GLY A 53 18.67 13.20 3.68
CA GLY A 53 18.90 14.02 4.87
C GLY A 53 17.83 13.77 5.94
N ASP A 54 17.16 14.82 6.38
CA ASP A 54 16.09 14.75 7.37
C ASP A 54 14.70 14.41 6.77
N LYS A 55 14.63 14.27 5.45
CA LYS A 55 13.38 13.90 4.78
C LYS A 55 13.20 12.38 4.82
N PRO A 56 12.06 11.90 5.31
CA PRO A 56 11.78 10.47 5.29
C PRO A 56 11.58 9.97 3.85
N GLY A 57 11.89 8.71 3.63
CA GLY A 57 11.45 8.01 2.42
C GLY A 57 9.95 7.76 2.44
N LEU A 58 9.37 7.44 1.31
CA LEU A 58 7.96 7.10 1.19
C LEU A 58 7.79 5.76 0.49
N LEU A 59 7.11 4.84 1.15
CA LEU A 59 6.56 3.63 0.58
C LEU A 59 5.07 3.82 0.31
N LEU A 60 4.60 3.29 -0.81
CA LEU A 60 3.19 3.25 -1.18
C LEU A 60 2.69 1.81 -1.12
N TYR A 61 1.46 1.63 -0.69
CA TYR A 61 0.71 0.39 -0.76
C TYR A 61 -0.63 0.63 -1.44
N SER A 62 -0.99 -0.20 -2.41
CA SER A 62 -2.29 -0.20 -3.09
C SER A 62 -3.06 -1.47 -2.79
N GLY A 63 -4.36 -1.34 -2.51
CA GLY A 63 -5.26 -2.46 -2.26
C GLY A 63 -6.65 -2.00 -1.85
N PRO A 64 -7.57 -2.94 -1.54
CA PRO A 64 -8.88 -2.59 -0.98
C PRO A 64 -8.75 -1.78 0.31
N GLY A 65 -9.62 -0.80 0.49
CA GLY A 65 -9.63 0.09 1.66
C GLY A 65 -10.51 -0.39 2.82
N VAL A 66 -11.31 -1.44 2.61
CA VAL A 66 -12.24 -1.99 3.61
C VAL A 66 -11.91 -3.44 3.95
N GLU A 67 -12.18 -3.82 5.21
CA GLU A 67 -11.80 -5.13 5.75
C GLU A 67 -12.68 -6.27 5.21
N ALA A 68 -13.96 -6.03 5.03
CA ALA A 68 -14.93 -7.10 4.74
C ALA A 68 -15.18 -7.36 3.25
N ALA A 69 -14.71 -6.48 2.36
CA ALA A 69 -15.01 -6.56 0.93
C ALA A 69 -13.85 -6.09 0.06
N ARG A 70 -13.82 -6.55 -1.19
CA ARG A 70 -12.94 -6.00 -2.23
C ARG A 70 -13.54 -4.72 -2.78
N ALA A 71 -13.41 -3.63 -2.03
CA ALA A 71 -13.98 -2.33 -2.36
C ALA A 71 -13.10 -1.19 -1.86
N GLN A 72 -13.41 0.03 -2.32
CA GLN A 72 -12.69 1.25 -2.00
C GLN A 72 -11.20 1.15 -2.28
N GLY A 73 -10.83 1.06 -3.55
CA GLY A 73 -9.43 1.04 -3.96
C GLY A 73 -8.67 2.19 -3.31
N THR A 74 -7.68 1.87 -2.48
CA THR A 74 -7.02 2.85 -1.61
C THR A 74 -5.50 2.77 -1.74
N LEU A 75 -4.88 3.92 -1.91
CA LEU A 75 -3.44 4.10 -1.80
C LEU A 75 -3.10 4.54 -0.37
N ARG A 76 -2.09 3.93 0.22
CA ARG A 76 -1.59 4.29 1.56
C ARG A 76 -0.11 4.58 1.50
N GLY A 77 0.35 5.49 2.37
CA GLY A 77 1.75 5.90 2.45
C GLY A 77 2.36 5.66 3.81
N SER A 78 3.56 5.08 3.80
CA SER A 78 4.39 4.88 4.99
C SER A 78 5.69 5.70 4.85
N TYR A 79 6.03 6.42 5.90
CA TYR A 79 7.22 7.25 5.98
C TYR A 79 8.29 6.68 6.94
N ASP A 80 8.07 5.47 7.42
CA ASP A 80 8.88 4.78 8.42
C ASP A 80 9.19 3.33 8.04
N GLU A 81 9.35 3.08 6.74
CA GLU A 81 9.70 1.77 6.17
C GLU A 81 8.63 0.69 6.43
N GLY A 82 7.35 1.08 6.40
CA GLY A 82 6.23 0.15 6.49
C GLY A 82 5.78 -0.19 7.92
N LYS A 83 6.30 0.52 8.93
CA LYS A 83 5.87 0.31 10.33
C LYS A 83 4.49 0.89 10.58
N THR A 84 4.22 2.11 10.07
CA THR A 84 2.92 2.77 10.13
C THR A 84 2.51 3.30 8.75
N TRP A 85 1.20 3.52 8.53
CA TRP A 85 0.63 3.94 7.26
C TRP A 85 -0.34 5.12 7.44
N PRO A 86 0.15 6.27 7.93
CA PRO A 86 -0.68 7.40 8.36
C PRO A 86 -1.40 8.12 7.22
N TRP A 87 -0.87 8.05 6.00
CA TRP A 87 -1.49 8.70 4.83
C TRP A 87 -2.31 7.71 4.03
N LYS A 88 -3.48 8.16 3.56
CA LYS A 88 -4.34 7.40 2.67
C LYS A 88 -5.07 8.29 1.67
N GLN A 89 -5.32 7.76 0.50
CA GLN A 89 -6.16 8.35 -0.54
C GLN A 89 -6.96 7.25 -1.24
N THR A 90 -8.27 7.35 -1.22
CA THR A 90 -9.12 6.48 -2.03
C THR A 90 -9.03 6.94 -3.48
N TYR A 91 -8.72 6.02 -4.39
CA TYR A 91 -8.67 6.29 -5.82
C TYR A 91 -9.91 5.77 -6.56
N TYR A 92 -10.69 4.88 -5.95
CA TYR A 92 -11.93 4.36 -6.49
C TYR A 92 -12.87 3.91 -5.37
N GLU A 93 -14.12 4.42 -5.37
CA GLU A 93 -15.08 4.15 -4.29
C GLU A 93 -15.85 2.82 -4.47
N GLY A 94 -15.87 2.25 -5.68
CA GLY A 94 -16.57 1.02 -6.01
C GLY A 94 -15.80 -0.25 -5.65
N GLY A 95 -16.16 -1.35 -6.31
CA GLY A 95 -15.48 -2.64 -6.17
C GLY A 95 -14.05 -2.55 -6.67
N SER A 96 -13.08 -2.88 -5.81
CA SER A 96 -11.65 -2.85 -6.13
C SER A 96 -10.97 -4.11 -5.61
N GLY A 97 -10.45 -4.91 -6.52
CA GLY A 97 -9.76 -6.15 -6.23
C GLY A 97 -8.24 -6.02 -6.26
N TYR A 98 -7.60 -6.89 -7.04
CA TYR A 98 -6.15 -6.86 -7.23
C TYR A 98 -5.71 -5.53 -7.82
N SER A 99 -4.55 -5.06 -7.41
CA SER A 99 -4.00 -3.80 -7.88
C SER A 99 -2.50 -3.84 -7.99
N ASP A 100 -1.99 -3.01 -8.89
CA ASP A 100 -0.58 -2.70 -9.03
C ASP A 100 -0.37 -1.19 -9.02
N VAL A 101 0.81 -0.73 -8.60
CA VAL A 101 1.12 0.68 -8.41
C VAL A 101 2.53 0.97 -8.94
N CYS A 102 2.69 2.09 -9.61
CA CYS A 102 4.01 2.57 -10.03
C CYS A 102 4.14 4.09 -9.88
N VAL A 103 5.37 4.55 -9.71
CA VAL A 103 5.71 5.97 -9.64
C VAL A 103 6.07 6.47 -11.02
N LEU A 104 5.39 7.53 -11.45
CA LEU A 104 5.62 8.20 -12.72
C LEU A 104 6.60 9.39 -12.57
N PRO A 105 7.16 9.91 -13.68
CA PRO A 105 7.94 11.14 -13.65
C PRO A 105 7.19 12.29 -12.97
N GLY A 106 7.90 13.05 -12.13
CA GLY A 106 7.31 14.11 -11.31
C GLY A 106 6.61 13.63 -10.05
N GLY A 107 6.80 12.36 -9.66
CA GLY A 107 6.26 11.80 -8.41
C GLY A 107 4.78 11.47 -8.45
N ARG A 108 4.11 11.59 -9.58
CA ARG A 108 2.72 11.13 -9.74
C ARG A 108 2.66 9.61 -9.57
N VAL A 109 1.49 9.10 -9.22
CA VAL A 109 1.31 7.67 -8.96
C VAL A 109 0.24 7.12 -9.89
N ALA A 110 0.59 6.09 -10.65
CA ALA A 110 -0.37 5.35 -11.46
C ALA A 110 -0.78 4.07 -10.72
N VAL A 111 -2.07 3.75 -10.78
CA VAL A 111 -2.65 2.53 -10.21
C VAL A 111 -3.46 1.83 -11.28
N LEU A 112 -3.18 0.55 -11.50
CA LEU A 112 -3.99 -0.39 -12.28
C LEU A 112 -4.70 -1.32 -11.29
N PHE A 113 -6.01 -1.56 -11.46
CA PHE A 113 -6.76 -2.36 -10.50
C PHE A 113 -7.95 -3.09 -11.14
N GLU A 114 -8.37 -4.20 -10.53
CA GLU A 114 -9.66 -4.82 -10.86
C GLU A 114 -10.79 -3.89 -10.43
N GLN A 115 -11.65 -3.51 -11.37
CA GLN A 115 -12.77 -2.58 -11.16
C GLN A 115 -14.10 -3.32 -11.24
N ASP A 116 -14.93 -3.21 -10.20
CA ASP A 116 -16.31 -3.75 -10.14
C ASP A 116 -16.44 -5.20 -10.58
N GLY A 117 -15.44 -6.01 -10.21
CA GLY A 117 -15.38 -7.43 -10.55
C GLY A 117 -14.09 -7.80 -11.28
N LYS A 118 -13.93 -9.10 -11.57
CA LYS A 118 -12.67 -9.64 -12.11
C LYS A 118 -12.46 -9.41 -13.61
N SER A 119 -13.47 -8.93 -14.30
CA SER A 119 -13.44 -8.79 -15.77
C SER A 119 -13.12 -7.38 -16.26
N ASN A 120 -13.11 -6.42 -15.37
CA ASN A 120 -12.84 -5.02 -15.70
C ASN A 120 -11.54 -4.57 -15.07
N LEU A 121 -10.78 -3.76 -15.79
CA LEU A 121 -9.59 -3.10 -15.29
C LEU A 121 -9.81 -1.59 -15.27
N GLY A 122 -9.57 -0.99 -14.11
CA GLY A 122 -9.50 0.45 -13.93
C GLY A 122 -8.05 0.93 -13.95
N PHE A 123 -7.83 2.11 -14.49
CA PHE A 123 -6.54 2.78 -14.46
C PHE A 123 -6.74 4.23 -14.02
N THR A 124 -5.91 4.69 -13.10
CA THR A 124 -5.95 6.07 -12.62
C THR A 124 -4.54 6.61 -12.39
N VAL A 125 -4.41 7.93 -12.49
CA VAL A 125 -3.19 8.65 -12.17
C VAL A 125 -3.49 9.69 -11.11
N LEU A 126 -2.83 9.59 -9.98
CA LEU A 126 -2.96 10.46 -8.84
C LEU A 126 -1.82 11.49 -8.78
N PRO A 127 -2.03 12.67 -8.18
CA PRO A 127 -0.96 13.61 -7.91
C PRO A 127 0.09 12.97 -6.98
N ALA A 128 1.27 13.57 -6.92
CA ALA A 128 2.31 13.16 -5.98
C ALA A 128 1.78 13.21 -4.53
N PRO A 129 1.99 12.15 -3.73
CA PRO A 129 1.66 12.18 -2.31
C PRO A 129 2.44 13.25 -1.56
N PRO A 130 1.97 13.70 -0.39
CA PRO A 130 2.72 14.66 0.42
C PRO A 130 4.08 14.09 0.82
N PRO A 131 5.14 14.92 0.87
CA PRO A 131 6.51 14.47 1.18
C PRO A 131 6.71 14.09 2.65
N GLN A 132 5.77 14.41 3.52
CA GLN A 132 5.78 14.09 4.95
C GLN A 132 4.40 13.62 5.42
N PRO A 133 4.34 12.83 6.51
CA PRO A 133 3.07 12.37 7.03
C PRO A 133 2.19 13.57 7.47
N PRO A 134 0.86 13.44 7.34
CA PRO A 134 -0.07 14.44 7.84
C PRO A 134 0.18 14.69 9.34
N GLY A 135 0.32 15.96 9.72
CA GLY A 135 0.55 16.37 11.11
C GLY A 135 2.00 16.27 11.61
N ALA A 136 2.96 15.88 10.78
CA ALA A 136 4.38 16.03 11.13
C ALA A 136 4.73 17.53 11.21
N LYS A 137 5.32 17.94 12.33
CA LYS A 137 5.85 19.29 12.55
C LYS A 137 7.32 19.31 12.18
#